data_383c78b740419f07974c920f6a45bd42
#
_entry.id   383c78b740419f07974c920f6a45bd42
#
_cell.length_a   1.000
_cell.length_b   1.000
_cell.length_c   1.000
_cell.angle_alpha   90.00
_cell.angle_beta   90.00
_cell.angle_gamma   90.00
#
_symmetry.space_group_name_H-M   'P 1'
#
loop_
_entity.id
_entity.type
_entity.pdbx_description
1 polymer ?
#
loop_
_entity_poly.entity_id
_entity_poly.type
_entity_poly.pdbx_seq_one_letter_code
_entity_poly.pdbx_strand_id
1 'polypeptide(L)'
;IIGQEIRMYDDSGSWKLFFNFLNCLYKEHPVKKEIAGTVESISHITPEYLYKCYDTFYNLSNMSIVVVGNVDPVKISKVIENGVKKNEPFEEKIKKVYPTEPDEVAKHYAEQSLSVAMPLFMTGFKDTNNGFGGDELLKKSIETNIILKMLFGRSSKFYKSLYEKGLINNRFSLEYTMQPDYAYSSIDGESSDPKAVYEAVI
;
A
#
# COMPACT_ATOMS: atom_id res chain seq x y z
N ILE A 1 3.76 23.75 -5.07
CA ILE A 1 3.40 23.03 -3.82
C ILE A 1 3.55 21.54 -4.06
N ILE A 2 2.74 20.87 -4.92
CA ILE A 2 2.77 19.42 -5.13
C ILE A 2 4.15 18.92 -5.59
N GLY A 3 4.82 19.62 -6.50
CA GLY A 3 6.17 19.26 -6.94
C GLY A 3 7.24 19.36 -5.84
N GLN A 4 7.03 20.16 -4.80
CA GLN A 4 7.89 20.17 -3.60
C GLN A 4 7.61 18.96 -2.70
N GLU A 5 6.36 18.59 -2.56
CA GLU A 5 5.93 17.40 -1.81
C GLU A 5 6.48 16.12 -2.46
N ILE A 6 6.40 15.99 -3.79
CA ILE A 6 7.01 14.88 -4.52
C ILE A 6 8.51 14.78 -4.22
N ARG A 7 9.24 15.91 -4.28
CA ARG A 7 10.68 15.93 -3.99
C ARG A 7 11.02 15.56 -2.55
N MET A 8 10.13 15.85 -1.60
CA MET A 8 10.32 15.41 -0.20
C MET A 8 10.30 13.88 -0.08
N TYR A 9 9.47 13.19 -0.87
CA TYR A 9 9.48 11.72 -0.92
C TYR A 9 10.72 11.14 -1.60
N ASP A 10 11.37 11.90 -2.51
CA ASP A 10 12.59 11.45 -3.17
C ASP A 10 13.76 11.24 -2.20
N ASP A 11 13.78 11.98 -1.09
CA ASP A 11 14.79 11.85 -0.03
C ASP A 11 14.43 10.80 1.05
N SER A 12 13.24 10.21 0.95
CA SER A 12 12.78 9.20 1.92
C SER A 12 13.24 7.79 1.55
N GLY A 13 14.23 7.27 2.27
CA GLY A 13 14.73 5.90 2.06
C GLY A 13 13.64 4.83 2.17
N SER A 14 12.77 4.93 3.18
CA SER A 14 11.67 3.97 3.37
C SER A 14 10.64 4.03 2.24
N TRP A 15 10.34 5.23 1.74
CA TRP A 15 9.42 5.41 0.60
C TRP A 15 9.99 4.79 -0.67
N LYS A 16 11.25 5.08 -1.00
CA LYS A 16 11.93 4.50 -2.17
C LYS A 16 12.04 2.98 -2.07
N LEU A 17 12.37 2.47 -0.89
CA LEU A 17 12.43 1.04 -0.63
C LEU A 17 11.08 0.37 -0.93
N PHE A 18 9.99 0.93 -0.39
CA PHE A 18 8.64 0.39 -0.57
C PHE A 18 8.22 0.36 -2.04
N PHE A 19 8.41 1.45 -2.78
CA PHE A 19 8.03 1.46 -4.20
C PHE A 19 8.98 0.63 -5.08
N ASN A 20 10.26 0.53 -4.73
CA ASN A 20 11.17 -0.40 -5.38
C ASN A 20 10.73 -1.86 -5.15
N PHE A 21 10.28 -2.20 -3.94
CA PHE A 21 9.72 -3.51 -3.65
C PHE A 21 8.45 -3.80 -4.48
N LEU A 22 7.49 -2.89 -4.53
CA LEU A 22 6.29 -3.06 -5.35
C LEU A 22 6.62 -3.15 -6.86
N ASN A 23 7.62 -2.40 -7.33
CA ASN A 23 8.11 -2.50 -8.72
C ASN A 23 8.85 -3.82 -9.00
N CYS A 24 9.39 -4.49 -7.98
CA CYS A 24 9.90 -5.84 -8.12
C CYS A 24 8.77 -6.88 -8.19
N LEU A 25 7.70 -6.71 -7.41
CA LEU A 25 6.60 -7.67 -7.36
C LEU A 25 5.69 -7.59 -8.60
N TYR A 26 5.31 -6.38 -9.03
CA TYR A 26 4.24 -6.19 -10.01
C TYR A 26 4.76 -5.72 -11.37
N LYS A 27 4.31 -6.38 -12.44
CA LYS A 27 4.63 -6.03 -13.83
C LYS A 27 3.67 -4.97 -14.37
N GLU A 28 2.37 -5.17 -14.20
CA GLU A 28 1.32 -4.34 -14.81
C GLU A 28 0.43 -3.63 -13.78
N HIS A 29 0.26 -4.20 -12.60
CA HIS A 29 -0.68 -3.67 -11.62
C HIS A 29 -0.32 -2.25 -11.15
N PRO A 30 -1.29 -1.31 -11.10
CA PRO A 30 -1.04 0.09 -10.76
C PRO A 30 -0.60 0.32 -9.30
N VAL A 31 -0.71 -0.67 -8.40
CA VAL A 31 -0.26 -0.57 -7.01
C VAL A 31 1.21 -0.18 -6.88
N LYS A 32 2.03 -0.49 -7.89
CA LYS A 32 3.46 -0.13 -7.94
C LYS A 32 3.72 1.35 -8.26
N LYS A 33 2.70 2.11 -8.66
CA LYS A 33 2.85 3.52 -9.01
C LYS A 33 2.71 4.40 -7.77
N GLU A 34 3.59 5.35 -7.62
CA GLU A 34 3.48 6.37 -6.57
C GLU A 34 2.21 7.21 -6.77
N ILE A 35 1.40 7.37 -5.71
CA ILE A 35 0.10 8.06 -5.78
C ILE A 35 0.28 9.53 -6.16
N ALA A 36 1.33 10.19 -5.64
CA ALA A 36 1.63 11.57 -5.97
C ALA A 36 2.13 11.74 -7.43
N GLY A 37 2.53 10.66 -8.08
CA GLY A 37 3.13 10.68 -9.40
C GLY A 37 4.55 11.28 -9.39
N THR A 38 4.97 11.79 -10.53
CA THR A 38 6.25 12.49 -10.71
C THR A 38 6.01 13.95 -11.11
N VAL A 39 7.02 14.82 -10.94
CA VAL A 39 6.94 16.21 -11.39
C VAL A 39 6.56 16.29 -12.87
N GLU A 40 7.06 15.38 -13.69
CA GLU A 40 6.72 15.25 -15.09
C GLU A 40 5.24 14.87 -15.28
N SER A 41 4.77 13.81 -14.62
CA SER A 41 3.39 13.33 -14.79
C SER A 41 2.36 14.37 -14.37
N ILE A 42 2.60 15.12 -13.29
CA ILE A 42 1.67 16.17 -12.83
C ILE A 42 1.65 17.38 -13.77
N SER A 43 2.71 17.63 -14.54
CA SER A 43 2.76 18.73 -15.50
C SER A 43 1.79 18.53 -16.67
N HIS A 44 1.34 17.31 -16.93
CA HIS A 44 0.36 16.99 -17.97
C HIS A 44 -1.09 17.04 -17.47
N ILE A 45 -1.32 17.30 -16.18
CA ILE A 45 -2.66 17.39 -15.61
C ILE A 45 -3.24 18.77 -15.92
N THR A 46 -4.33 18.80 -16.67
CA THR A 46 -5.05 20.04 -17.01
C THR A 46 -6.26 20.25 -16.09
N PRO A 47 -6.78 21.49 -15.98
CA PRO A 47 -8.02 21.76 -15.26
C PRO A 47 -9.19 20.91 -15.75
N GLU A 48 -9.32 20.72 -17.07
CA GLU A 48 -10.40 19.94 -17.69
C GLU A 48 -10.32 18.47 -17.24
N TYR A 49 -9.10 17.92 -17.15
CA TYR A 49 -8.90 16.56 -16.67
C TYR A 49 -9.27 16.41 -15.19
N LEU A 50 -8.92 17.41 -14.35
CA LEU A 50 -9.32 17.44 -12.95
C LEU A 50 -10.83 17.51 -12.77
N TYR A 51 -11.51 18.38 -13.52
CA TYR A 51 -12.98 18.47 -13.50
C TYR A 51 -13.63 17.17 -13.97
N LYS A 52 -13.10 16.55 -15.01
CA LYS A 52 -13.58 15.22 -15.45
C LYS A 52 -13.46 14.16 -14.34
N CYS A 53 -12.34 14.14 -13.63
CA CYS A 53 -12.18 13.23 -12.47
C CYS A 53 -13.17 13.58 -11.35
N TYR A 54 -13.34 14.87 -11.05
CA TYR A 54 -14.29 15.31 -10.04
C TYR A 54 -15.71 14.89 -10.40
N ASP A 55 -16.18 15.19 -11.60
CA ASP A 55 -17.53 14.84 -12.03
C ASP A 55 -17.76 13.32 -12.08
N THR A 56 -16.69 12.55 -12.35
CA THR A 56 -16.77 11.07 -12.38
C THR A 56 -16.87 10.46 -10.99
N PHE A 57 -16.14 10.98 -10.00
CA PHE A 57 -15.98 10.30 -8.72
C PHE A 57 -16.73 10.96 -7.56
N TYR A 58 -16.95 12.27 -7.60
CA TYR A 58 -17.58 13.04 -6.52
C TYR A 58 -19.10 13.17 -6.72
N ASN A 59 -19.76 12.02 -6.72
CA ASN A 59 -21.22 11.94 -6.74
C ASN A 59 -21.69 11.32 -5.41
N LEU A 60 -22.81 11.77 -4.87
CA LEU A 60 -23.36 11.29 -3.61
C LEU A 60 -23.62 9.78 -3.61
N SER A 61 -23.97 9.20 -4.76
CA SER A 61 -24.13 7.75 -4.92
C SER A 61 -22.84 6.95 -4.78
N ASN A 62 -21.68 7.63 -4.89
CA ASN A 62 -20.35 7.04 -4.75
C ASN A 62 -19.62 7.47 -3.47
N MET A 63 -20.31 8.15 -2.54
CA MET A 63 -19.71 8.73 -1.33
C MET A 63 -20.39 8.19 -0.08
N SER A 64 -19.62 8.11 1.01
CA SER A 64 -20.10 7.82 2.35
C SER A 64 -19.60 8.88 3.33
N ILE A 65 -20.44 9.31 4.25
CA ILE A 65 -20.08 10.25 5.30
C ILE A 65 -20.07 9.50 6.63
N VAL A 66 -18.94 9.52 7.31
CA VAL A 66 -18.78 8.94 8.65
C VAL A 66 -18.41 10.05 9.63
N VAL A 67 -19.18 10.18 10.69
CA VAL A 67 -18.94 11.17 11.76
C VAL A 67 -18.77 10.44 13.09
N VAL A 68 -17.63 10.62 13.74
CA VAL A 68 -17.30 10.01 15.03
C VAL A 68 -16.92 11.11 16.01
N GLY A 69 -17.53 11.10 17.19
CA GLY A 69 -17.25 12.07 18.25
C GLY A 69 -18.42 12.23 19.24
N ASN A 70 -18.31 13.18 20.16
CA ASN A 70 -19.40 13.56 21.06
C ASN A 70 -20.40 14.47 20.33
N VAL A 71 -21.22 13.88 19.47
CA VAL A 71 -22.18 14.59 18.61
C VAL A 71 -23.57 14.00 18.75
N ASP A 72 -24.59 14.84 18.53
CA ASP A 72 -25.97 14.40 18.42
C ASP A 72 -26.23 13.90 16.98
N PRO A 73 -26.51 12.61 16.77
CA PRO A 73 -26.70 12.05 15.45
C PRO A 73 -27.82 12.72 14.65
N VAL A 74 -28.92 13.10 15.32
CA VAL A 74 -30.08 13.74 14.67
C VAL A 74 -29.72 15.13 14.16
N LYS A 75 -28.98 15.90 14.94
CA LYS A 75 -28.53 17.24 14.52
C LYS A 75 -27.53 17.14 13.35
N ILE A 76 -26.58 16.20 13.43
CA ILE A 76 -25.62 16.00 12.37
C ILE A 76 -26.30 15.56 11.07
N SER A 77 -27.25 14.61 11.14
CA SER A 77 -28.02 14.18 9.96
C SER A 77 -28.70 15.37 9.27
N LYS A 78 -29.38 16.24 10.04
CA LYS A 78 -30.01 17.44 9.49
C LYS A 78 -29.03 18.42 8.86
N VAL A 79 -27.84 18.60 9.46
CA VAL A 79 -26.80 19.46 8.89
C VAL A 79 -26.32 18.91 7.55
N ILE A 80 -26.08 17.58 7.47
CA ILE A 80 -25.66 16.92 6.25
C ILE A 80 -26.75 17.04 5.18
N GLU A 81 -28.01 16.69 5.51
CA GLU A 81 -29.13 16.76 4.57
C GLU A 81 -29.33 18.17 3.98
N ASN A 82 -29.13 19.22 4.79
CA ASN A 82 -29.27 20.60 4.36
C ASN A 82 -28.03 21.15 3.63
N GLY A 83 -26.83 20.61 3.92
CA GLY A 83 -25.57 21.10 3.39
C GLY A 83 -25.14 20.43 2.10
N VAL A 84 -25.64 19.23 1.82
CA VAL A 84 -25.22 18.45 0.66
C VAL A 84 -26.12 18.75 -0.54
N LYS A 85 -25.48 19.18 -1.66
CA LYS A 85 -26.22 19.32 -2.93
C LYS A 85 -26.59 17.93 -3.44
N LYS A 86 -27.88 17.72 -3.67
CA LYS A 86 -28.36 16.49 -4.29
C LYS A 86 -27.98 16.48 -5.78
N ASN A 87 -27.16 15.52 -6.16
CA ASN A 87 -26.84 15.22 -7.57
C ASN A 87 -27.70 14.05 -8.02
N GLU A 88 -27.99 13.98 -9.32
CA GLU A 88 -28.59 12.78 -9.89
C GLU A 88 -27.64 11.58 -9.65
N PRO A 89 -28.17 10.45 -9.18
CA PRO A 89 -27.37 9.24 -9.02
C PRO A 89 -26.73 8.81 -10.34
N PHE A 90 -25.56 8.19 -10.28
CA PHE A 90 -25.02 7.52 -11.47
C PHE A 90 -25.98 6.42 -11.94
N GLU A 91 -26.22 6.35 -13.24
CA GLU A 91 -26.99 5.27 -13.84
C GLU A 91 -26.27 3.92 -13.68
N GLU A 92 -24.94 3.95 -13.81
CA GLU A 92 -24.09 2.78 -13.62
C GLU A 92 -23.05 3.00 -12.52
N LYS A 93 -22.73 1.91 -11.80
CA LYS A 93 -21.60 1.93 -10.85
C LYS A 93 -20.29 2.11 -11.58
N ILE A 94 -19.40 2.92 -11.01
CA ILE A 94 -18.03 3.07 -11.50
C ILE A 94 -17.34 1.71 -11.48
N LYS A 95 -16.89 1.26 -12.65
CA LYS A 95 -16.16 0.00 -12.81
C LYS A 95 -14.66 0.28 -12.77
N LYS A 96 -13.96 -0.37 -11.85
CA LYS A 96 -12.51 -0.40 -11.85
C LYS A 96 -12.02 -1.38 -12.91
N VAL A 97 -11.10 -0.95 -13.74
CA VAL A 97 -10.47 -1.79 -14.75
C VAL A 97 -8.98 -1.89 -14.43
N TYR A 98 -8.52 -3.10 -14.21
CA TYR A 98 -7.11 -3.37 -13.97
C TYR A 98 -6.55 -4.21 -15.13
N PRO A 99 -5.28 -3.98 -15.50
CA PRO A 99 -4.61 -4.88 -16.42
C PRO A 99 -4.46 -6.27 -15.79
N THR A 100 -4.40 -7.29 -16.62
CA THR A 100 -4.08 -8.65 -16.16
C THR A 100 -2.66 -8.67 -15.63
N GLU A 101 -2.51 -8.96 -14.36
CA GLU A 101 -1.22 -9.06 -13.70
C GLU A 101 -0.71 -10.50 -13.78
N PRO A 102 0.49 -10.76 -14.35
CA PRO A 102 1.09 -12.09 -14.36
C PRO A 102 1.44 -12.58 -12.95
N ASP A 103 1.49 -13.89 -12.76
CA ASP A 103 1.85 -14.50 -11.48
C ASP A 103 3.33 -14.26 -11.11
N GLU A 104 4.20 -14.24 -12.12
CA GLU A 104 5.63 -14.02 -11.90
C GLU A 104 5.93 -12.59 -11.46
N VAL A 105 6.93 -12.45 -10.61
CA VAL A 105 7.45 -11.15 -10.20
C VAL A 105 8.13 -10.42 -11.38
N ALA A 106 8.14 -9.11 -11.33
CA ALA A 106 8.79 -8.29 -12.35
C ALA A 106 10.32 -8.38 -12.27
N LYS A 107 10.86 -8.42 -11.05
CA LYS A 107 12.29 -8.54 -10.77
C LYS A 107 12.48 -9.24 -9.42
N HIS A 108 13.55 -10.01 -9.30
CA HIS A 108 13.90 -10.67 -8.03
C HIS A 108 14.73 -9.79 -7.10
N TYR A 109 15.31 -8.72 -7.61
CA TYR A 109 16.21 -7.86 -6.86
C TYR A 109 16.22 -6.44 -7.41
N ALA A 110 16.31 -5.45 -6.51
CA ALA A 110 16.62 -4.06 -6.82
C ALA A 110 17.45 -3.45 -5.69
N GLU A 111 18.36 -2.56 -6.05
CA GLU A 111 19.20 -1.82 -5.11
C GLU A 111 19.26 -0.35 -5.51
N GLN A 112 19.26 0.53 -4.53
CA GLN A 112 19.39 1.95 -4.74
C GLN A 112 20.26 2.56 -3.63
N SER A 113 21.24 3.38 -4.01
CA SER A 113 22.07 4.12 -3.06
C SER A 113 21.36 5.40 -2.64
N LEU A 114 21.20 5.58 -1.32
CA LEU A 114 20.66 6.78 -0.69
C LEU A 114 21.47 7.12 0.57
N SER A 115 21.37 8.36 1.04
CA SER A 115 22.00 8.77 2.28
C SER A 115 21.18 8.25 3.46
N VAL A 116 21.53 7.07 3.97
CA VAL A 116 20.90 6.42 5.12
C VAL A 116 21.95 6.05 6.17
N ALA A 117 21.57 6.06 7.44
CA ALA A 117 22.48 5.71 8.54
C ALA A 117 22.83 4.22 8.57
N MET A 118 21.92 3.37 8.13
CA MET A 118 22.07 1.92 8.03
C MET A 118 21.32 1.43 6.79
N PRO A 119 21.79 0.39 6.09
CA PRO A 119 21.06 -0.17 4.96
C PRO A 119 19.66 -0.59 5.36
N LEU A 120 18.69 -0.19 4.54
CA LEU A 120 17.31 -0.60 4.64
C LEU A 120 17.07 -1.79 3.72
N PHE A 121 16.26 -2.75 4.15
CA PHE A 121 15.86 -3.87 3.31
C PHE A 121 14.35 -4.08 3.35
N MET A 122 13.82 -4.62 2.27
CA MET A 122 12.47 -5.16 2.18
C MET A 122 12.50 -6.40 1.30
N THR A 123 11.96 -7.48 1.80
CA THR A 123 11.78 -8.75 1.08
C THR A 123 10.37 -9.26 1.30
N GLY A 124 9.89 -10.15 0.46
CA GLY A 124 8.56 -10.71 0.62
C GLY A 124 8.09 -11.48 -0.60
N PHE A 125 6.80 -11.83 -0.58
CA PHE A 125 6.20 -12.71 -1.56
C PHE A 125 4.97 -12.07 -2.19
N LYS A 126 4.87 -12.14 -3.50
CA LYS A 126 3.64 -11.84 -4.23
C LYS A 126 2.66 -12.99 -3.99
N ASP A 127 1.47 -12.67 -3.49
CA ASP A 127 0.41 -13.66 -3.35
C ASP A 127 -0.49 -13.62 -4.59
N THR A 128 -0.45 -14.68 -5.38
CA THR A 128 -1.22 -14.81 -6.62
C THR A 128 -2.60 -15.41 -6.40
N ASN A 129 -2.86 -15.96 -5.20
CA ASN A 129 -4.17 -16.43 -4.80
C ASN A 129 -5.01 -15.29 -4.20
N ASN A 130 -5.44 -14.37 -5.04
CA ASN A 130 -6.27 -13.21 -4.73
C ASN A 130 -7.63 -13.30 -5.45
N GLY A 131 -8.39 -12.21 -5.51
CA GLY A 131 -9.74 -12.21 -6.11
C GLY A 131 -10.86 -12.44 -5.11
N PHE A 132 -10.55 -12.50 -3.82
CA PHE A 132 -11.53 -12.66 -2.75
C PHE A 132 -12.18 -11.32 -2.39
N GLY A 133 -13.40 -11.39 -1.83
CA GLY A 133 -14.11 -10.25 -1.28
C GLY A 133 -14.83 -10.61 0.02
N GLY A 134 -15.28 -9.60 0.76
CA GLY A 134 -16.07 -9.81 1.98
C GLY A 134 -15.37 -10.70 3.02
N ASP A 135 -16.12 -11.66 3.54
CA ASP A 135 -15.65 -12.54 4.62
C ASP A 135 -14.50 -13.46 4.21
N GLU A 136 -14.45 -13.88 2.95
CA GLU A 136 -13.36 -14.74 2.46
C GLU A 136 -12.02 -13.99 2.42
N LEU A 137 -12.04 -12.72 1.97
CA LEU A 137 -10.86 -11.86 2.02
C LEU A 137 -10.40 -11.63 3.45
N LEU A 138 -11.33 -11.31 4.36
CA LEU A 138 -11.04 -11.11 5.77
C LEU A 138 -10.43 -12.38 6.39
N LYS A 139 -11.04 -13.53 6.15
CA LYS A 139 -10.56 -14.83 6.65
C LYS A 139 -9.13 -15.10 6.18
N LYS A 140 -8.87 -15.02 4.88
CA LYS A 140 -7.53 -15.25 4.32
C LYS A 140 -6.52 -14.26 4.89
N SER A 141 -6.89 -12.99 5.01
CA SER A 141 -6.01 -11.97 5.58
C SER A 141 -5.62 -12.30 7.03
N ILE A 142 -6.58 -12.72 7.86
CA ILE A 142 -6.31 -13.10 9.25
C ILE A 142 -5.43 -14.35 9.32
N GLU A 143 -5.78 -15.41 8.57
CA GLU A 143 -5.04 -16.66 8.55
C GLU A 143 -3.58 -16.46 8.12
N THR A 144 -3.35 -15.71 7.04
CA THR A 144 -2.01 -15.40 6.53
C THR A 144 -1.21 -14.56 7.54
N ASN A 145 -1.82 -13.53 8.14
CA ASN A 145 -1.17 -12.74 9.19
C ASN A 145 -0.75 -13.58 10.40
N ILE A 146 -1.57 -14.53 10.81
CA ILE A 146 -1.23 -15.45 11.92
C ILE A 146 -0.03 -16.31 11.53
N ILE A 147 -0.04 -16.93 10.34
CA ILE A 147 1.06 -17.77 9.85
C ILE A 147 2.36 -16.95 9.78
N LEU A 148 2.33 -15.78 9.19
CA LEU A 148 3.50 -14.90 9.09
C LEU A 148 4.04 -14.52 10.48
N LYS A 149 3.17 -14.17 11.42
CA LYS A 149 3.58 -13.87 12.81
C LYS A 149 4.16 -15.07 13.54
N MET A 150 3.67 -16.28 13.27
CA MET A 150 4.23 -17.52 13.84
C MET A 150 5.64 -17.78 13.27
N LEU A 151 5.86 -17.56 11.98
CA LEU A 151 7.15 -17.82 11.32
C LEU A 151 8.18 -16.73 11.62
N PHE A 152 7.82 -15.47 11.48
CA PHE A 152 8.74 -14.34 11.44
C PHE A 152 8.54 -13.32 12.58
N GLY A 153 7.45 -13.43 13.36
CA GLY A 153 7.13 -12.49 14.43
C GLY A 153 8.15 -12.50 15.56
N ARG A 154 8.14 -11.47 16.41
CA ARG A 154 9.12 -11.25 17.50
C ARG A 154 9.28 -12.41 18.48
N SER A 155 8.27 -13.25 18.66
CA SER A 155 8.32 -14.45 19.50
C SER A 155 8.87 -15.68 18.78
N SER A 156 9.10 -15.62 17.48
CA SER A 156 9.59 -16.72 16.67
C SER A 156 11.07 -17.01 16.91
N LYS A 157 11.48 -18.25 16.65
CA LYS A 157 12.90 -18.64 16.66
C LYS A 157 13.69 -17.90 15.58
N PHE A 158 13.05 -17.61 14.44
CA PHE A 158 13.62 -16.85 13.34
C PHE A 158 14.04 -15.45 13.81
N TYR A 159 13.08 -14.65 14.31
CA TYR A 159 13.36 -13.30 14.78
C TYR A 159 14.46 -13.30 15.84
N LYS A 160 14.34 -14.18 16.86
CA LYS A 160 15.32 -14.27 17.96
C LYS A 160 16.72 -14.57 17.46
N SER A 161 16.85 -15.53 16.53
CA SER A 161 18.16 -15.87 15.94
C SER A 161 18.82 -14.70 15.20
N LEU A 162 18.05 -13.97 14.38
CA LEU A 162 18.59 -12.83 13.62
C LEU A 162 18.90 -11.64 14.54
N TYR A 163 18.07 -11.41 15.55
CA TYR A 163 18.27 -10.36 16.53
C TYR A 163 19.54 -10.60 17.39
N GLU A 164 19.73 -11.83 17.90
CA GLU A 164 20.91 -12.24 18.66
C GLU A 164 22.21 -12.15 17.84
N LYS A 165 22.13 -12.39 16.52
CA LYS A 165 23.25 -12.20 15.59
C LYS A 165 23.52 -10.74 15.23
N GLY A 166 22.67 -9.79 15.67
CA GLY A 166 22.76 -8.38 15.30
C GLY A 166 22.44 -8.08 13.84
N LEU A 167 21.79 -9.04 13.14
CA LEU A 167 21.39 -8.86 11.74
C LEU A 167 20.13 -8.02 11.57
N ILE A 168 19.27 -7.95 12.59
CA ILE A 168 18.09 -7.10 12.62
C ILE A 168 18.00 -6.34 13.95
N ASN A 169 17.22 -5.27 13.96
CA ASN A 169 16.96 -4.47 15.14
C ASN A 169 15.46 -4.31 15.42
N ASN A 170 15.08 -3.40 16.30
CA ASN A 170 13.69 -3.15 16.69
C ASN A 170 12.81 -2.57 15.57
N ARG A 171 13.39 -2.14 14.45
CA ARG A 171 12.67 -1.67 13.26
C ARG A 171 12.22 -2.79 12.33
N PHE A 172 12.60 -4.04 12.63
CA PHE A 172 12.10 -5.19 11.90
C PHE A 172 10.58 -5.22 11.95
N SER A 173 9.96 -5.22 10.79
CA SER A 173 8.52 -5.18 10.58
C SER A 173 8.08 -6.33 9.67
N LEU A 174 6.83 -6.68 9.78
CA LEU A 174 6.18 -7.74 9.03
C LEU A 174 4.77 -7.31 8.71
N GLU A 175 4.40 -7.34 7.44
CA GLU A 175 3.07 -6.95 6.97
C GLU A 175 2.55 -7.93 5.93
N TYR A 176 1.23 -8.13 5.92
CA TYR A 176 0.50 -8.74 4.83
C TYR A 176 -0.58 -7.80 4.35
N THR A 177 -0.47 -7.39 3.12
CA THR A 177 -1.45 -6.54 2.44
C THR A 177 -2.26 -7.39 1.48
N MET A 178 -3.59 -7.33 1.59
CA MET A 178 -4.49 -8.01 0.68
C MET A 178 -5.65 -7.09 0.29
N GLN A 179 -5.86 -6.98 -1.00
CA GLN A 179 -6.99 -6.34 -1.65
C GLN A 179 -7.64 -7.34 -2.61
N PRO A 180 -8.87 -7.08 -3.11
CA PRO A 180 -9.52 -8.02 -4.02
C PRO A 180 -8.72 -8.36 -5.27
N ASP A 181 -7.84 -7.48 -5.70
CA ASP A 181 -7.12 -7.53 -6.99
C ASP A 181 -5.61 -7.67 -6.87
N TYR A 182 -5.05 -7.59 -5.64
CA TYR A 182 -3.63 -7.85 -5.38
C TYR A 182 -3.39 -8.24 -3.92
N ALA A 183 -2.31 -8.98 -3.69
CA ALA A 183 -1.86 -9.29 -2.33
C ALA A 183 -0.35 -9.56 -2.30
N TYR A 184 0.28 -9.23 -1.17
CA TYR A 184 1.68 -9.52 -0.91
C TYR A 184 1.97 -9.56 0.59
N SER A 185 3.03 -10.27 0.95
CA SER A 185 3.65 -10.15 2.27
C SER A 185 4.96 -9.39 2.17
N SER A 186 5.30 -8.61 3.18
CA SER A 186 6.59 -7.93 3.29
C SER A 186 7.22 -8.14 4.65
N ILE A 187 8.54 -8.22 4.64
CA ILE A 187 9.42 -8.21 5.80
C ILE A 187 10.41 -7.09 5.54
N ASP A 188 10.46 -6.10 6.40
CA ASP A 188 11.30 -4.93 6.22
C ASP A 188 12.03 -4.52 7.50
N GLY A 189 13.05 -3.72 7.35
CA GLY A 189 13.83 -3.21 8.49
C GLY A 189 15.18 -2.64 8.10
N GLU A 190 16.01 -2.54 9.09
CA GLU A 190 17.42 -2.15 8.98
C GLU A 190 18.30 -3.36 9.23
N SER A 191 19.37 -3.49 8.45
CA SER A 191 20.38 -4.54 8.63
C SER A 191 21.76 -4.07 8.17
N SER A 192 22.79 -4.47 8.89
CA SER A 192 24.17 -4.33 8.42
C SER A 192 24.50 -5.31 7.28
N ASP A 193 23.73 -6.39 7.14
CA ASP A 193 23.83 -7.39 6.07
C ASP A 193 22.44 -7.82 5.59
N PRO A 194 21.80 -7.01 4.72
CA PRO A 194 20.49 -7.32 4.13
C PRO A 194 20.45 -8.66 3.39
N LYS A 195 21.59 -9.08 2.81
CA LYS A 195 21.67 -10.34 2.06
C LYS A 195 21.56 -11.54 3.00
N ALA A 196 22.24 -11.51 4.14
CA ALA A 196 22.12 -12.56 5.15
C ALA A 196 20.69 -12.67 5.73
N VAL A 197 19.98 -11.53 5.85
CA VAL A 197 18.57 -11.55 6.25
C VAL A 197 17.71 -12.21 5.17
N TYR A 198 17.90 -11.85 3.91
CA TYR A 198 17.19 -12.46 2.78
C TYR A 198 17.41 -13.98 2.72
N GLU A 199 18.66 -14.43 2.80
CA GLU A 199 19.03 -15.87 2.78
C GLU A 199 18.40 -16.64 3.96
N ALA A 200 18.11 -15.97 5.06
CA ALA A 200 17.44 -16.59 6.20
C ALA A 200 15.91 -16.66 6.04
N VAL A 201 15.31 -15.80 5.20
CA VAL A 201 13.86 -15.78 4.92
C VAL A 201 13.48 -16.86 3.93
N ILE A 202 14.36 -17.15 2.95
CA ILE A 202 14.14 -18.15 1.90
C ILE A 202 14.56 -19.54 2.40
#